data_e38befd239b2286e86b2f7461758b63d
#
_entry.id   e38befd239b2286e86b2f7461758b63d
#
_cell.length_a   1.000
_cell.length_b   1.000
_cell.length_c   1.000
_cell.angle_alpha   90.00
_cell.angle_beta   90.00
_cell.angle_gamma   90.00
#
_symmetry.space_group_name_H-M   'P 1'
#
loop_
_entity.id
_entity.type
_entity.pdbx_description
1 polymer ?
#
loop_
_entity_poly.entity_id
_entity_poly.type
_entity_poly.pdbx_seq_one_letter_code
_entity_poly.pdbx_strand_id
1 'polypeptide(L)'
;MKEKFKTPQTAIRWLFAGFTLLCLLAAVISAALYHESASDIFAGLGRICTQSGQTVKSYFDSSYGGFGGTFLNAALVCAVCLGIYCLPGSKPDGVSVLAFFLTAGFCFWGTTILNIWFSFAGVLVYCLAMKKKPGAMANAFLFSTGLAPLITEMLFRYPGEAWHGFTGLGIVLALAVGVFIGFLFPAVLPHSPQMHKGYDLYNAAVPIGLIAFFLRSLLYKIFTSAPPASENVGLADSFVPVSVGFCLVVFALAIIWGLALGGAKEYGRLLRDSGYNVDYGTKYGSGAAILNFGVYGLFIVLYYVLVGAKWNAATLGCVFCMVCCCYKGSHPANVWPIMVGYVAASYIAEFVCGLTGAEHTLMANAQAIVIGLCFANGLSPVTGVYGWLAGVVFGMIHYTFVTCVPLLHGAFCLYNGGFTAAFTCFLFIPVLEHFCKTKKDSRAGRSRMITASSAANAPRGPRCITAFSRTTISPSSSASGARAPQPIPARSAPGRTSLSRIPNLTTPGSLNRRSWTAA
;
A
#
# COMPACT_ATOMS: atom_id res chain seq x y z
N MET A 1 30.64 13.80 -6.04
CA MET A 1 29.34 13.12 -6.23
C MET A 1 28.64 12.81 -4.91
N LYS A 2 29.32 12.20 -3.92
CA LYS A 2 28.72 11.84 -2.61
C LYS A 2 28.10 13.01 -1.83
N GLU A 3 28.60 14.24 -1.96
CA GLU A 3 28.05 15.39 -1.21
C GLU A 3 26.69 15.86 -1.70
N LYS A 4 26.41 15.80 -3.00
CA LYS A 4 25.10 16.20 -3.58
C LYS A 4 23.94 15.29 -3.14
N PHE A 5 24.20 14.04 -2.72
CA PHE A 5 23.19 13.06 -2.31
C PHE A 5 23.12 12.88 -0.78
N LYS A 6 23.71 13.79 0.00
CA LYS A 6 23.69 13.71 1.48
C LYS A 6 22.29 13.86 2.07
N THR A 7 21.38 14.55 1.39
CA THR A 7 20.00 14.66 1.88
C THR A 7 19.12 13.58 1.29
N PRO A 8 18.31 12.87 2.10
CA PRO A 8 17.37 11.86 1.61
C PRO A 8 16.44 12.40 0.51
N GLN A 9 16.00 13.65 0.63
CA GLN A 9 15.11 14.30 -0.33
C GLN A 9 15.72 14.41 -1.74
N THR A 10 17.01 14.77 -1.82
CA THR A 10 17.71 14.87 -3.10
C THR A 10 17.90 13.49 -3.73
N ALA A 11 18.31 12.49 -2.96
CA ALA A 11 18.45 11.11 -3.44
C ALA A 11 17.12 10.57 -3.98
N ILE A 12 16.01 10.82 -3.28
CA ILE A 12 14.67 10.40 -3.72
C ILE A 12 14.27 11.08 -5.04
N ARG A 13 14.47 12.39 -5.20
CA ARG A 13 14.17 13.06 -6.47
C ARG A 13 15.01 12.50 -7.64
N TRP A 14 16.26 12.17 -7.41
CA TRP A 14 17.09 11.53 -8.42
C TRP A 14 16.66 10.09 -8.74
N LEU A 15 16.16 9.36 -7.75
CA LEU A 15 15.56 8.04 -7.98
C LEU A 15 14.33 8.16 -8.89
N PHE A 16 13.47 9.14 -8.65
CA PHE A 16 12.30 9.42 -9.50
C PHE A 16 12.68 9.86 -10.91
N ALA A 17 13.65 10.79 -11.02
CA ALA A 17 14.15 11.26 -12.32
C ALA A 17 14.80 10.12 -13.13
N GLY A 18 15.62 9.29 -12.47
CA GLY A 18 16.24 8.12 -13.09
C GLY A 18 15.20 7.12 -13.60
N PHE A 19 14.19 6.80 -12.81
CA PHE A 19 13.10 5.91 -13.22
C PHE A 19 12.29 6.50 -14.39
N THR A 20 11.94 7.79 -14.33
CA THR A 20 11.24 8.49 -15.41
C THR A 20 12.04 8.41 -16.73
N LEU A 21 13.36 8.67 -16.65
CA LEU A 21 14.24 8.56 -17.82
C LEU A 21 14.30 7.13 -18.35
N LEU A 22 14.37 6.12 -17.47
CA LEU A 22 14.38 4.71 -17.87
C LEU A 22 13.09 4.31 -18.56
N CYS A 23 11.92 4.80 -18.12
CA CYS A 23 10.66 4.60 -18.83
C CYS A 23 10.68 5.24 -20.22
N LEU A 24 11.22 6.46 -20.36
CA LEU A 24 11.33 7.13 -21.67
C LEU A 24 12.29 6.38 -22.59
N LEU A 25 13.44 5.94 -22.09
CA LEU A 25 14.37 5.13 -22.85
C LEU A 25 13.77 3.79 -23.26
N ALA A 26 13.02 3.14 -22.35
CA ALA A 26 12.32 1.89 -22.65
C ALA A 26 11.26 2.10 -23.75
N ALA A 27 10.55 3.23 -23.78
CA ALA A 27 9.61 3.54 -24.85
C ALA A 27 10.30 3.57 -26.22
N VAL A 28 11.46 4.21 -26.31
CA VAL A 28 12.22 4.31 -27.56
C VAL A 28 12.86 2.98 -27.93
N ILE A 29 13.51 2.30 -26.98
CA ILE A 29 14.25 1.06 -27.24
C ILE A 29 13.27 -0.06 -27.59
N SER A 30 12.18 -0.23 -26.84
CA SER A 30 11.20 -1.29 -27.12
C SER A 30 10.50 -1.05 -28.44
N ALA A 31 10.14 0.21 -28.77
CA ALA A 31 9.56 0.55 -30.05
C ALA A 31 10.52 0.21 -31.21
N ALA A 32 11.79 0.53 -31.08
CA ALA A 32 12.80 0.18 -32.08
C ALA A 32 12.98 -1.34 -32.24
N LEU A 33 12.98 -2.10 -31.12
CA LEU A 33 13.16 -3.55 -31.13
C LEU A 33 11.95 -4.30 -31.71
N TYR A 34 10.75 -3.75 -31.54
CA TYR A 34 9.49 -4.35 -32.01
C TYR A 34 8.91 -3.66 -33.25
N HIS A 35 9.72 -2.78 -33.89
CA HIS A 35 9.36 -2.09 -35.14
C HIS A 35 8.11 -1.21 -35.06
N GLU A 36 7.83 -0.63 -33.89
CA GLU A 36 6.75 0.34 -33.73
C GLU A 36 7.21 1.71 -34.27
N SER A 37 6.42 2.30 -35.16
CA SER A 37 6.67 3.65 -35.65
C SER A 37 6.30 4.72 -34.62
N ALA A 38 6.74 5.95 -34.79
CA ALA A 38 6.34 7.05 -33.90
C ALA A 38 4.80 7.24 -33.91
N SER A 39 4.13 7.03 -35.06
CA SER A 39 2.66 7.07 -35.12
C SER A 39 2.01 5.97 -34.29
N ASP A 40 2.59 4.75 -34.27
CA ASP A 40 2.07 3.64 -33.47
C ASP A 40 2.18 3.92 -31.97
N ILE A 41 3.29 4.52 -31.54
CA ILE A 41 3.52 4.92 -30.14
C ILE A 41 2.45 5.91 -29.69
N PHE A 42 2.22 7.00 -30.46
CA PHE A 42 1.22 8.00 -30.10
C PHE A 42 -0.21 7.48 -30.23
N ALA A 43 -0.51 6.65 -31.24
CA ALA A 43 -1.80 5.99 -31.38
C ALA A 43 -2.04 5.02 -30.21
N GLY A 44 -1.03 4.24 -29.79
CA GLY A 44 -1.07 3.37 -28.61
C GLY A 44 -1.35 4.15 -27.33
N LEU A 45 -0.64 5.25 -27.09
CA LEU A 45 -0.92 6.15 -25.97
C LEU A 45 -2.37 6.67 -26.00
N GLY A 46 -2.85 7.08 -27.18
CA GLY A 46 -4.24 7.52 -27.37
C GLY A 46 -5.24 6.41 -27.00
N ARG A 47 -5.02 5.18 -27.46
CA ARG A 47 -5.88 4.03 -27.15
C ARG A 47 -5.90 3.72 -25.67
N ILE A 48 -4.74 3.68 -24.98
CA ILE A 48 -4.65 3.51 -23.52
C ILE A 48 -5.51 4.56 -22.78
N CYS A 49 -5.49 5.80 -23.25
CA CYS A 49 -6.22 6.90 -22.62
C CYS A 49 -7.74 6.87 -22.85
N THR A 50 -8.20 6.35 -23.98
CA THR A 50 -9.59 6.57 -24.44
C THR A 50 -10.40 5.31 -24.68
N GLN A 51 -9.77 4.13 -24.73
CA GLN A 51 -10.49 2.86 -24.97
C GLN A 51 -10.84 2.14 -23.66
N SER A 52 -11.83 1.25 -23.75
CA SER A 52 -12.23 0.36 -22.67
C SER A 52 -11.14 -0.67 -22.35
N GLY A 53 -11.18 -1.24 -21.15
CA GLY A 53 -10.32 -2.35 -20.77
C GLY A 53 -9.01 -1.96 -20.08
N GLN A 54 -8.92 -0.73 -19.54
CA GLN A 54 -7.70 -0.26 -18.84
C GLN A 54 -7.24 -1.16 -17.68
N THR A 55 -8.14 -1.89 -17.06
CA THR A 55 -7.83 -2.78 -15.93
C THR A 55 -7.81 -4.25 -16.30
N VAL A 56 -8.17 -4.61 -17.54
CA VAL A 56 -8.35 -6.01 -17.98
C VAL A 56 -7.53 -6.38 -19.20
N LYS A 57 -7.12 -5.41 -20.03
CA LYS A 57 -6.27 -5.63 -21.21
C LYS A 57 -4.80 -5.38 -20.85
N SER A 58 -3.91 -6.15 -21.48
CA SER A 58 -2.49 -5.83 -21.38
C SER A 58 -2.17 -4.59 -22.19
N TYR A 59 -1.55 -3.58 -21.56
CA TYR A 59 -1.10 -2.39 -22.27
C TYR A 59 -0.02 -2.70 -23.33
N PHE A 60 0.69 -3.84 -23.19
CA PHE A 60 1.68 -4.27 -24.17
C PHE A 60 1.09 -4.85 -25.45
N ASP A 61 -0.20 -5.16 -25.47
CA ASP A 61 -0.86 -5.59 -26.68
C ASP A 61 -0.77 -4.51 -27.75
N SER A 62 -0.31 -4.85 -28.97
CA SER A 62 -0.14 -3.93 -30.08
C SER A 62 -1.47 -3.32 -30.55
N SER A 63 -2.57 -4.06 -30.38
CA SER A 63 -3.93 -3.57 -30.67
C SER A 63 -4.42 -2.55 -29.63
N TYR A 64 -3.77 -2.47 -28.46
CA TYR A 64 -4.13 -1.56 -27.36
C TYR A 64 -3.10 -0.46 -27.16
N GLY A 65 -2.02 -0.71 -26.44
CA GLY A 65 -0.96 0.27 -26.15
C GLY A 65 0.31 0.12 -26.96
N GLY A 66 0.69 -1.12 -27.20
CA GLY A 66 2.03 -1.46 -27.65
C GLY A 66 3.07 -1.20 -26.55
N PHE A 67 4.32 -1.52 -26.83
CA PHE A 67 5.40 -1.27 -25.84
C PHE A 67 5.71 0.23 -25.75
N GLY A 68 5.89 0.88 -26.87
CA GLY A 68 6.24 2.30 -26.93
C GLY A 68 5.19 3.19 -26.27
N GLY A 69 3.91 3.00 -26.61
CA GLY A 69 2.80 3.77 -26.03
C GLY A 69 2.65 3.55 -24.53
N THR A 70 2.85 2.33 -24.06
CA THR A 70 2.78 1.98 -22.63
C THR A 70 3.90 2.64 -21.81
N PHE A 71 5.14 2.50 -22.25
CA PHE A 71 6.27 3.12 -21.55
C PHE A 71 6.24 4.65 -21.68
N LEU A 72 5.72 5.21 -22.78
CA LEU A 72 5.51 6.65 -22.92
C LEU A 72 4.48 7.16 -21.93
N ASN A 73 3.36 6.44 -21.73
CA ASN A 73 2.37 6.77 -20.68
C ASN A 73 3.04 6.82 -19.31
N ALA A 74 3.82 5.78 -18.96
CA ALA A 74 4.53 5.72 -17.68
C ALA A 74 5.54 6.89 -17.53
N ALA A 75 6.31 7.19 -18.58
CA ALA A 75 7.27 8.29 -18.56
C ALA A 75 6.58 9.65 -18.35
N LEU A 76 5.48 9.92 -19.05
CA LEU A 76 4.74 11.18 -18.93
C LEU A 76 4.11 11.36 -17.54
N VAL A 77 3.45 10.34 -17.01
CA VAL A 77 2.86 10.42 -15.67
C VAL A 77 3.97 10.57 -14.61
N CYS A 78 5.05 9.80 -14.71
CA CYS A 78 6.18 9.92 -13.80
C CYS A 78 6.85 11.30 -13.86
N ALA A 79 6.93 11.92 -15.06
CA ALA A 79 7.45 13.28 -15.23
C ALA A 79 6.55 14.31 -14.52
N VAL A 80 5.23 14.19 -14.65
CA VAL A 80 4.27 15.03 -13.91
C VAL A 80 4.42 14.84 -12.40
N CYS A 81 4.50 13.60 -11.91
CA CYS A 81 4.72 13.29 -10.50
C CYS A 81 6.05 13.88 -9.96
N LEU A 82 7.13 13.74 -10.73
CA LEU A 82 8.41 14.36 -10.40
C LEU A 82 8.29 15.88 -10.33
N GLY A 83 7.58 16.51 -11.29
CA GLY A 83 7.29 17.94 -11.29
C GLY A 83 6.59 18.37 -9.99
N ILE A 84 5.60 17.61 -9.51
CA ILE A 84 4.91 17.88 -8.24
C ILE A 84 5.89 17.80 -7.05
N TYR A 85 6.81 16.82 -7.04
CA TYR A 85 7.84 16.74 -6.00
C TYR A 85 8.93 17.82 -6.10
N CYS A 86 9.00 18.56 -7.19
CA CYS A 86 9.87 19.72 -7.34
C CYS A 86 9.19 21.04 -6.93
N LEU A 87 7.87 21.05 -6.67
CA LEU A 87 7.17 22.25 -6.22
C LEU A 87 7.68 22.78 -4.87
N PRO A 88 7.62 24.10 -4.65
CA PRO A 88 7.98 24.71 -3.37
C PRO A 88 7.19 24.13 -2.20
N GLY A 89 7.91 23.74 -1.14
CA GLY A 89 7.33 23.11 0.06
C GLY A 89 7.30 21.57 0.02
N SER A 90 7.66 20.93 -1.09
CA SER A 90 7.79 19.48 -1.17
C SER A 90 9.03 18.99 -0.44
N LYS A 91 8.84 17.98 0.42
CA LYS A 91 9.91 17.30 1.18
C LYS A 91 9.75 15.79 1.03
N PRO A 92 10.18 15.21 -0.09
CA PRO A 92 10.01 13.78 -0.34
C PRO A 92 10.74 12.92 0.70
N ASP A 93 10.05 11.87 1.16
CA ASP A 93 10.46 10.90 2.16
C ASP A 93 10.11 9.47 1.71
N GLY A 94 10.14 8.49 2.60
CA GLY A 94 9.77 7.12 2.27
C GLY A 94 8.30 6.96 1.86
N VAL A 95 7.39 7.82 2.35
CA VAL A 95 5.99 7.84 1.88
C VAL A 95 5.91 8.35 0.43
N SER A 96 6.79 9.28 0.08
CA SER A 96 6.88 9.80 -1.29
C SER A 96 7.41 8.73 -2.27
N VAL A 97 8.35 7.88 -1.84
CA VAL A 97 8.79 6.70 -2.62
C VAL A 97 7.64 5.75 -2.84
N LEU A 98 6.86 5.48 -1.80
CA LEU A 98 5.66 4.65 -1.89
C LEU A 98 4.65 5.26 -2.87
N ALA A 99 4.31 6.53 -2.73
CA ALA A 99 3.35 7.21 -3.61
C ALA A 99 3.81 7.21 -5.08
N PHE A 100 5.08 7.52 -5.33
CA PHE A 100 5.62 7.58 -6.69
C PHE A 100 5.60 6.22 -7.38
N PHE A 101 6.19 5.18 -6.77
CA PHE A 101 6.27 3.87 -7.41
C PHE A 101 4.94 3.14 -7.46
N LEU A 102 4.02 3.43 -6.54
CA LEU A 102 2.65 2.94 -6.63
C LEU A 102 1.94 3.54 -7.85
N THR A 103 2.00 4.86 -8.04
CA THR A 103 1.45 5.53 -9.23
C THR A 103 2.15 5.05 -10.50
N ALA A 104 3.49 4.97 -10.50
CA ALA A 104 4.28 4.49 -11.63
C ALA A 104 3.92 3.05 -12.03
N GLY A 105 3.70 2.15 -11.06
CA GLY A 105 3.25 0.79 -11.32
C GLY A 105 1.88 0.75 -11.99
N PHE A 106 0.95 1.60 -11.56
CA PHE A 106 -0.36 1.68 -12.19
C PHE A 106 -0.38 2.37 -13.55
N CYS A 107 0.70 3.05 -13.97
CA CYS A 107 0.83 3.53 -15.35
C CYS A 107 0.89 2.40 -16.37
N PHE A 108 1.22 1.19 -15.95
CA PHE A 108 1.16 -0.02 -16.76
C PHE A 108 -0.22 -0.70 -16.72
N TRP A 109 -1.15 -0.17 -15.87
CA TRP A 109 -2.43 -0.79 -15.63
C TRP A 109 -3.40 0.15 -14.89
N GLY A 110 -4.24 0.88 -15.63
CA GLY A 110 -5.34 1.70 -15.10
C GLY A 110 -5.08 3.20 -14.94
N THR A 111 -3.84 3.64 -14.68
CA THR A 111 -3.50 5.06 -14.60
C THR A 111 -2.93 5.57 -15.91
N THR A 112 -3.44 6.70 -16.41
CA THR A 112 -3.01 7.29 -17.67
C THR A 112 -2.74 8.78 -17.52
N ILE A 113 -1.98 9.33 -18.48
CA ILE A 113 -1.71 10.77 -18.51
C ILE A 113 -3.01 11.61 -18.65
N LEU A 114 -4.10 11.02 -19.10
CA LEU A 114 -5.38 11.70 -19.19
C LEU A 114 -6.15 11.72 -17.87
N ASN A 115 -6.28 10.57 -17.18
CA ASN A 115 -7.21 10.44 -16.06
C ASN A 115 -6.71 10.99 -14.73
N ILE A 116 -5.40 11.24 -14.56
CA ILE A 116 -4.81 11.77 -13.32
C ILE A 116 -5.27 13.21 -13.00
N TRP A 117 -5.54 14.03 -14.01
CA TRP A 117 -5.77 15.46 -13.83
C TRP A 117 -7.05 15.77 -13.04
N PHE A 118 -8.06 14.96 -13.16
CA PHE A 118 -9.36 15.16 -12.52
C PHE A 118 -9.27 15.04 -10.99
N SER A 119 -8.58 14.03 -10.47
CA SER A 119 -8.32 13.92 -9.03
C SER A 119 -7.30 14.94 -8.55
N PHE A 120 -6.32 15.32 -9.38
CA PHE A 120 -5.38 16.39 -9.08
C PHE A 120 -6.10 17.74 -8.91
N ALA A 121 -7.10 18.03 -9.75
CA ALA A 121 -7.95 19.20 -9.57
C ALA A 121 -8.62 19.21 -8.20
N GLY A 122 -9.10 18.07 -7.71
CA GLY A 122 -9.70 17.93 -6.39
C GLY A 122 -8.71 18.21 -5.25
N VAL A 123 -7.48 17.67 -5.35
CA VAL A 123 -6.42 17.97 -4.35
C VAL A 123 -6.05 19.46 -4.40
N LEU A 124 -6.03 20.08 -5.58
CA LEU A 124 -5.77 21.51 -5.69
C LEU A 124 -6.88 22.33 -5.03
N VAL A 125 -8.14 21.97 -5.23
CA VAL A 125 -9.29 22.60 -4.54
C VAL A 125 -9.15 22.45 -3.02
N TYR A 126 -8.74 21.26 -2.54
CA TYR A 126 -8.44 21.07 -1.10
C TYR A 126 -7.30 21.97 -0.62
N CYS A 127 -6.22 22.11 -1.40
CA CYS A 127 -5.11 23.00 -1.07
C CYS A 127 -5.57 24.45 -0.94
N LEU A 128 -6.42 24.92 -1.86
CA LEU A 128 -6.99 26.28 -1.82
C LEU A 128 -7.89 26.48 -0.60
N ALA A 129 -8.82 25.55 -0.35
CA ALA A 129 -9.76 25.61 0.77
C ALA A 129 -9.03 25.60 2.13
N MET A 130 -8.00 24.78 2.25
CA MET A 130 -7.23 24.58 3.49
C MET A 130 -5.98 25.46 3.58
N LYS A 131 -5.77 26.36 2.61
CA LYS A 131 -4.60 27.26 2.52
C LYS A 131 -3.26 26.50 2.62
N LYS A 132 -3.19 25.29 2.01
CA LYS A 132 -1.99 24.45 1.98
C LYS A 132 -1.19 24.71 0.69
N LYS A 133 0.15 24.62 0.79
CA LYS A 133 1.01 24.68 -0.41
C LYS A 133 0.88 23.35 -1.19
N PRO A 134 0.67 23.36 -2.51
CA PRO A 134 0.57 22.13 -3.30
C PRO A 134 1.76 21.18 -3.12
N GLY A 135 2.99 21.69 -3.08
CA GLY A 135 4.18 20.86 -2.85
C GLY A 135 4.17 20.13 -1.49
N ALA A 136 3.56 20.71 -0.45
CA ALA A 136 3.42 20.04 0.85
C ALA A 136 2.38 18.90 0.82
N MET A 137 1.52 18.88 -0.21
CA MET A 137 0.50 17.87 -0.43
C MET A 137 0.86 16.92 -1.58
N ALA A 138 2.14 16.88 -2.00
CA ALA A 138 2.60 16.10 -3.15
C ALA A 138 2.13 14.63 -3.10
N ASN A 139 2.25 13.96 -1.96
CA ASN A 139 1.80 12.58 -1.80
C ASN A 139 0.27 12.44 -2.01
N ALA A 140 -0.52 13.46 -1.64
CA ALA A 140 -1.97 13.41 -1.81
C ALA A 140 -2.38 13.47 -3.30
N PHE A 141 -1.67 14.25 -4.12
CA PHE A 141 -1.88 14.25 -5.56
C PHE A 141 -1.70 12.83 -6.12
N LEU A 142 -0.58 12.19 -5.83
CA LEU A 142 -0.28 10.88 -6.38
C LEU A 142 -1.25 9.80 -5.86
N PHE A 143 -1.50 9.75 -4.57
CA PHE A 143 -2.41 8.74 -4.01
C PHE A 143 -3.85 8.91 -4.46
N SER A 144 -4.31 10.12 -4.79
CA SER A 144 -5.68 10.35 -5.29
C SER A 144 -5.95 9.65 -6.64
N THR A 145 -4.90 9.26 -7.38
CA THR A 145 -5.03 8.50 -8.64
C THR A 145 -5.48 7.06 -8.44
N GLY A 146 -5.60 6.58 -7.21
CA GLY A 146 -6.05 5.21 -6.92
C GLY A 146 -7.44 4.84 -7.45
N LEU A 147 -8.24 5.85 -7.89
CA LEU A 147 -9.51 5.67 -8.58
C LEU A 147 -9.50 6.18 -10.03
N ALA A 148 -8.34 6.24 -10.66
CA ALA A 148 -8.20 6.67 -12.05
C ALA A 148 -9.09 5.88 -13.04
N PRO A 149 -9.30 4.56 -12.92
CA PRO A 149 -10.23 3.83 -13.78
C PRO A 149 -11.68 4.32 -13.67
N LEU A 150 -12.14 4.74 -12.48
CA LEU A 150 -13.47 5.31 -12.32
C LEU A 150 -13.61 6.65 -13.06
N ILE A 151 -12.55 7.46 -13.10
CA ILE A 151 -12.54 8.70 -13.88
C ILE A 151 -12.71 8.40 -15.38
N THR A 152 -12.01 7.39 -15.88
CA THR A 152 -12.15 6.95 -17.28
C THR A 152 -13.55 6.42 -17.57
N GLU A 153 -14.15 5.69 -16.65
CA GLU A 153 -15.54 5.24 -16.73
C GLU A 153 -16.51 6.42 -16.83
N MET A 154 -16.32 7.48 -16.02
CA MET A 154 -17.13 8.71 -16.09
C MET A 154 -16.97 9.44 -17.43
N LEU A 155 -15.75 9.46 -17.98
CA LEU A 155 -15.45 10.13 -19.24
C LEU A 155 -16.12 9.48 -20.44
N PHE A 156 -16.17 8.13 -20.47
CA PHE A 156 -16.39 7.40 -21.72
C PHE A 156 -17.55 6.39 -21.68
N ARG A 157 -18.21 6.19 -20.54
CA ARG A 157 -19.26 5.17 -20.43
C ARG A 157 -20.45 5.60 -19.59
N TYR A 158 -20.23 6.08 -18.36
CA TYR A 158 -21.30 6.38 -17.40
C TYR A 158 -22.20 7.54 -17.91
N PRO A 159 -23.54 7.53 -17.74
CA PRO A 159 -24.34 6.55 -16.97
C PRO A 159 -24.81 5.33 -17.79
N GLY A 160 -24.45 5.24 -19.05
CA GLY A 160 -24.85 4.14 -19.94
C GLY A 160 -24.00 2.88 -19.80
N GLU A 161 -24.21 1.93 -20.71
CA GLU A 161 -23.45 0.69 -20.80
C GLU A 161 -22.45 0.69 -21.97
N ALA A 162 -22.73 1.48 -23.01
CA ALA A 162 -21.88 1.56 -24.17
C ALA A 162 -20.72 2.54 -23.99
N TRP A 163 -19.56 2.15 -24.51
CA TRP A 163 -18.40 3.01 -24.56
C TRP A 163 -18.56 4.05 -25.68
N HIS A 164 -18.28 5.31 -25.39
CA HIS A 164 -18.43 6.43 -26.34
C HIS A 164 -17.20 7.33 -26.34
N GLY A 165 -17.10 8.26 -27.27
CA GLY A 165 -16.07 9.30 -27.29
C GLY A 165 -16.29 10.37 -26.24
N PHE A 166 -15.50 11.43 -26.28
CA PHE A 166 -15.66 12.58 -25.39
C PHE A 166 -17.03 13.24 -25.54
N THR A 167 -17.71 13.46 -24.43
CA THR A 167 -18.96 14.20 -24.36
C THR A 167 -18.88 15.26 -23.27
N GLY A 168 -19.67 16.35 -23.41
CA GLY A 168 -19.73 17.37 -22.38
C GLY A 168 -20.18 16.82 -21.03
N LEU A 169 -21.14 15.89 -21.02
CA LEU A 169 -21.60 15.23 -19.80
C LEU A 169 -20.48 14.37 -19.15
N GLY A 170 -19.77 13.56 -19.95
CA GLY A 170 -18.67 12.74 -19.46
C GLY A 170 -17.56 13.58 -18.81
N ILE A 171 -17.21 14.72 -19.43
CA ILE A 171 -16.19 15.63 -18.87
C ILE A 171 -16.68 16.22 -17.53
N VAL A 172 -17.93 16.66 -17.44
CA VAL A 172 -18.51 17.22 -16.21
C VAL A 172 -18.56 16.17 -15.11
N LEU A 173 -18.97 14.94 -15.42
CA LEU A 173 -19.03 13.84 -14.46
C LEU A 173 -17.63 13.42 -13.97
N ALA A 174 -16.67 13.28 -14.89
CA ALA A 174 -15.30 12.98 -14.54
C ALA A 174 -14.68 14.08 -13.64
N LEU A 175 -14.95 15.35 -13.94
CA LEU A 175 -14.50 16.47 -13.14
C LEU A 175 -15.16 16.46 -11.75
N ALA A 176 -16.46 16.28 -11.67
CA ALA A 176 -17.20 16.22 -10.39
C ALA A 176 -16.70 15.08 -9.51
N VAL A 177 -16.60 13.87 -10.07
CA VAL A 177 -16.12 12.69 -9.34
C VAL A 177 -14.63 12.83 -8.98
N GLY A 178 -13.80 13.31 -9.89
CA GLY A 178 -12.37 13.52 -9.64
C GLY A 178 -12.12 14.57 -8.56
N VAL A 179 -12.83 15.70 -8.61
CA VAL A 179 -12.75 16.74 -7.55
C VAL A 179 -13.22 16.18 -6.22
N PHE A 180 -14.30 15.41 -6.19
CA PHE A 180 -14.77 14.75 -4.96
C PHE A 180 -13.71 13.81 -4.38
N ILE A 181 -13.10 12.95 -5.19
CA ILE A 181 -12.02 12.02 -4.76
C ILE A 181 -10.85 12.81 -4.19
N GLY A 182 -10.31 13.75 -4.98
CA GLY A 182 -9.10 14.49 -4.62
C GLY A 182 -9.29 15.44 -3.43
N PHE A 183 -10.51 15.95 -3.22
CA PHE A 183 -10.84 16.80 -2.08
C PHE A 183 -11.03 15.99 -0.80
N LEU A 184 -11.74 14.87 -0.88
CA LEU A 184 -12.07 14.06 0.30
C LEU A 184 -10.87 13.24 0.79
N PHE A 185 -10.05 12.73 -0.12
CA PHE A 185 -8.92 11.85 0.20
C PHE A 185 -7.98 12.42 1.28
N PRO A 186 -7.43 13.64 1.17
CA PRO A 186 -6.52 14.20 2.17
C PRO A 186 -7.17 14.41 3.55
N ALA A 187 -8.49 14.62 3.58
CA ALA A 187 -9.22 14.78 4.84
C ALA A 187 -9.38 13.44 5.59
N VAL A 188 -9.57 12.33 4.86
CA VAL A 188 -9.76 10.99 5.45
C VAL A 188 -8.44 10.30 5.79
N LEU A 189 -7.37 10.56 5.03
CA LEU A 189 -6.07 9.90 5.17
C LEU A 189 -5.50 9.85 6.60
N PRO A 190 -5.58 10.90 7.44
CA PRO A 190 -5.05 10.87 8.80
C PRO A 190 -5.73 9.85 9.73
N HIS A 191 -6.91 9.36 9.36
CA HIS A 191 -7.67 8.38 10.15
C HIS A 191 -7.31 6.92 9.82
N SER A 192 -6.59 6.66 8.73
CA SER A 192 -6.23 5.31 8.30
C SER A 192 -5.45 4.49 9.34
N PRO A 193 -4.48 5.07 10.09
CA PRO A 193 -3.74 4.31 11.10
C PRO A 193 -4.61 3.74 12.22
N GLN A 194 -5.79 4.30 12.47
CA GLN A 194 -6.73 3.75 13.45
C GLN A 194 -7.25 2.37 13.04
N MET A 195 -7.33 2.12 11.73
CA MET A 195 -7.83 0.86 11.19
C MET A 195 -6.79 -0.26 11.24
N HIS A 196 -5.53 0.02 10.91
CA HIS A 196 -4.49 -1.00 10.79
C HIS A 196 -3.35 -0.88 11.83
N LYS A 197 -3.42 0.08 12.75
CA LYS A 197 -2.44 0.31 13.84
C LYS A 197 -0.98 0.39 13.37
N GLY A 198 -0.75 0.80 12.11
CA GLY A 198 0.59 0.87 11.51
C GLY A 198 1.16 -0.45 10.99
N TYR A 199 0.39 -1.54 11.01
CA TYR A 199 0.81 -2.84 10.48
C TYR A 199 0.58 -3.01 8.98
N ASP A 200 -0.14 -2.09 8.34
CA ASP A 200 -0.24 -1.98 6.89
C ASP A 200 0.52 -0.74 6.41
N LEU A 201 1.42 -0.93 5.45
CA LEU A 201 2.25 0.14 4.89
C LEU A 201 1.49 0.97 3.84
N TYR A 202 0.41 0.44 3.26
CA TYR A 202 -0.42 1.12 2.27
C TYR A 202 -1.51 2.00 2.87
N ASN A 203 -1.11 2.87 3.79
CA ASN A 203 -2.00 3.75 4.55
C ASN A 203 -3.03 4.50 3.67
N ALA A 204 -2.68 4.87 2.43
CA ALA A 204 -3.56 5.56 1.49
C ALA A 204 -4.68 4.66 0.93
N ALA A 205 -4.56 3.35 1.03
CA ALA A 205 -5.55 2.42 0.49
C ALA A 205 -6.87 2.44 1.27
N VAL A 206 -6.83 2.74 2.57
CA VAL A 206 -8.03 2.85 3.41
C VAL A 206 -8.97 3.94 2.88
N PRO A 207 -8.57 5.23 2.79
CA PRO A 207 -9.46 6.27 2.30
C PRO A 207 -9.89 6.05 0.84
N ILE A 208 -9.00 5.60 -0.04
CA ILE A 208 -9.33 5.33 -1.44
C ILE A 208 -10.37 4.20 -1.54
N GLY A 209 -10.20 3.11 -0.78
CA GLY A 209 -11.17 2.02 -0.75
C GLY A 209 -12.53 2.43 -0.21
N LEU A 210 -12.58 3.23 0.87
CA LEU A 210 -13.84 3.74 1.42
C LEU A 210 -14.54 4.70 0.44
N ILE A 211 -13.79 5.59 -0.21
CA ILE A 211 -14.32 6.50 -1.24
C ILE A 211 -14.83 5.70 -2.44
N ALA A 212 -14.10 4.66 -2.87
CA ALA A 212 -14.52 3.78 -3.96
C ALA A 212 -15.83 3.05 -3.64
N PHE A 213 -15.94 2.51 -2.43
CA PHE A 213 -17.17 1.84 -1.97
C PHE A 213 -18.35 2.79 -1.94
N PHE A 214 -18.16 4.00 -1.41
CA PHE A 214 -19.19 5.03 -1.40
C PHE A 214 -19.62 5.43 -2.83
N LEU A 215 -18.66 5.74 -3.72
CA LEU A 215 -18.96 6.14 -5.09
C LEU A 215 -19.61 5.02 -5.88
N ARG A 216 -19.15 3.79 -5.73
CA ARG A 216 -19.81 2.63 -6.36
C ARG A 216 -21.26 2.49 -5.90
N SER A 217 -21.52 2.65 -4.60
CA SER A 217 -22.88 2.59 -4.05
C SER A 217 -23.76 3.72 -4.58
N LEU A 218 -23.23 4.96 -4.59
CA LEU A 218 -23.97 6.13 -5.08
C LEU A 218 -24.25 6.05 -6.57
N LEU A 219 -23.21 5.81 -7.37
CA LEU A 219 -23.31 5.87 -8.84
C LEU A 219 -24.07 4.66 -9.43
N TYR A 220 -23.81 3.44 -8.91
CA TYR A 220 -24.26 2.20 -9.54
C TYR A 220 -25.38 1.46 -8.76
N LYS A 221 -25.89 2.04 -7.66
CA LYS A 221 -27.02 1.49 -6.93
C LYS A 221 -28.15 2.50 -6.74
N ILE A 222 -27.81 3.79 -6.64
CA ILE A 222 -28.79 4.85 -6.39
C ILE A 222 -29.12 5.60 -7.69
N PHE A 223 -28.10 6.00 -8.46
CA PHE A 223 -28.30 6.85 -9.64
C PHE A 223 -28.51 6.10 -10.96
N THR A 224 -28.04 4.85 -11.05
CA THR A 224 -28.28 4.01 -12.23
C THR A 224 -28.41 2.54 -11.85
N SER A 225 -29.13 1.78 -12.70
CA SER A 225 -29.17 0.31 -12.61
C SER A 225 -28.09 -0.38 -13.45
N ALA A 226 -27.40 0.37 -14.33
CA ALA A 226 -26.33 -0.20 -15.15
C ALA A 226 -25.18 -0.68 -14.24
N PRO A 227 -24.70 -1.95 -14.37
CA PRO A 227 -23.59 -2.43 -13.59
C PRO A 227 -22.29 -1.75 -14.01
N PRO A 228 -21.28 -1.64 -13.10
CA PRO A 228 -19.92 -1.31 -13.50
C PRO A 228 -19.44 -2.29 -14.59
N ALA A 229 -18.58 -1.83 -15.50
CA ALA A 229 -17.89 -2.73 -16.41
C ALA A 229 -16.98 -3.66 -15.59
N SER A 230 -17.50 -4.79 -15.15
CA SER A 230 -16.73 -5.84 -14.47
C SER A 230 -16.32 -6.86 -15.53
N GLU A 231 -15.10 -6.74 -16.02
CA GLU A 231 -14.52 -7.76 -16.89
C GLU A 231 -13.54 -8.58 -16.09
N ASN A 232 -13.59 -9.89 -16.23
CA ASN A 232 -12.59 -10.79 -15.67
C ASN A 232 -11.22 -10.45 -16.25
N VAL A 233 -10.21 -10.40 -15.42
CA VAL A 233 -8.83 -10.09 -15.81
C VAL A 233 -8.26 -11.29 -16.59
N GLY A 234 -8.56 -11.33 -17.88
CA GLY A 234 -8.13 -12.37 -18.82
C GLY A 234 -6.83 -12.01 -19.55
N LEU A 235 -5.78 -11.59 -18.82
CA LEU A 235 -4.49 -11.28 -19.43
C LEU A 235 -3.78 -12.57 -19.82
N ALA A 236 -3.91 -12.98 -21.10
CA ALA A 236 -3.42 -14.26 -21.59
C ALA A 236 -1.94 -14.24 -21.99
N ASP A 237 -1.45 -13.12 -22.49
CA ASP A 237 -0.14 -13.02 -23.14
C ASP A 237 1.00 -12.78 -22.14
N SER A 238 2.19 -13.26 -22.50
CA SER A 238 3.39 -13.10 -21.68
C SER A 238 4.50 -12.43 -22.49
N PHE A 239 5.00 -11.30 -21.99
CA PHE A 239 6.03 -10.47 -22.60
C PHE A 239 7.30 -10.46 -21.72
N VAL A 240 7.84 -11.65 -21.45
CA VAL A 240 8.97 -11.87 -20.52
C VAL A 240 10.18 -11.00 -20.84
N PRO A 241 10.71 -10.93 -22.09
CA PRO A 241 11.92 -10.17 -22.37
C PRO A 241 11.80 -8.69 -22.00
N VAL A 242 10.67 -8.05 -22.34
CA VAL A 242 10.43 -6.64 -22.05
C VAL A 242 10.24 -6.41 -20.56
N SER A 243 9.35 -7.19 -19.93
CA SER A 243 8.99 -7.00 -18.52
C SER A 243 10.14 -7.31 -17.58
N VAL A 244 10.74 -8.49 -17.70
CA VAL A 244 11.86 -8.92 -16.86
C VAL A 244 13.11 -8.12 -17.19
N GLY A 245 13.41 -7.89 -18.48
CA GLY A 245 14.54 -7.08 -18.91
C GLY A 245 14.52 -5.66 -18.34
N PHE A 246 13.37 -4.98 -18.38
CA PHE A 246 13.20 -3.66 -17.79
C PHE A 246 13.44 -3.69 -16.26
N CYS A 247 12.84 -4.66 -15.54
CA CYS A 247 13.07 -4.83 -14.11
C CYS A 247 14.55 -5.05 -13.77
N LEU A 248 15.23 -5.94 -14.53
CA LEU A 248 16.65 -6.22 -14.29
C LEU A 248 17.50 -4.97 -14.44
N VAL A 249 17.27 -4.14 -15.48
CA VAL A 249 17.99 -2.88 -15.67
C VAL A 249 17.72 -1.90 -14.52
N VAL A 250 16.47 -1.66 -14.17
CA VAL A 250 16.08 -0.73 -13.10
C VAL A 250 16.74 -1.14 -11.78
N PHE A 251 16.60 -2.40 -11.39
CA PHE A 251 17.06 -2.86 -10.08
C PHE A 251 18.57 -3.05 -10.02
N ALA A 252 19.23 -3.46 -11.11
CA ALA A 252 20.70 -3.51 -11.18
C ALA A 252 21.31 -2.10 -11.03
N LEU A 253 20.79 -1.11 -11.73
CA LEU A 253 21.23 0.28 -11.59
C LEU A 253 21.01 0.81 -10.18
N ALA A 254 19.89 0.48 -9.54
CA ALA A 254 19.62 0.85 -8.16
C ALA A 254 20.61 0.19 -7.18
N ILE A 255 20.95 -1.09 -7.38
CA ILE A 255 21.96 -1.80 -6.57
C ILE A 255 23.32 -1.12 -6.73
N ILE A 256 23.76 -0.88 -7.96
CA ILE A 256 25.05 -0.23 -8.25
C ILE A 256 25.09 1.15 -7.57
N TRP A 257 24.03 1.92 -7.71
CA TRP A 257 23.97 3.25 -7.10
C TRP A 257 23.93 3.19 -5.57
N GLY A 258 23.13 2.30 -4.97
CA GLY A 258 23.07 2.09 -3.52
C GLY A 258 24.43 1.68 -2.93
N LEU A 259 25.17 0.80 -3.63
CA LEU A 259 26.53 0.41 -3.25
C LEU A 259 27.51 1.59 -3.37
N ALA A 260 27.44 2.36 -4.45
CA ALA A 260 28.28 3.55 -4.66
C ALA A 260 28.08 4.62 -3.57
N LEU A 261 26.86 4.71 -3.00
CA LEU A 261 26.54 5.56 -1.85
C LEU A 261 26.97 4.98 -0.50
N GLY A 262 27.57 3.78 -0.49
CA GLY A 262 28.04 3.11 0.73
C GLY A 262 26.95 2.35 1.50
N GLY A 263 25.84 2.01 0.85
CA GLY A 263 24.68 1.38 1.45
C GLY A 263 24.93 -0.01 2.05
N ALA A 264 25.96 -0.74 1.57
CA ALA A 264 26.28 -2.08 2.04
C ALA A 264 26.55 -2.15 3.56
N LYS A 265 27.12 -1.09 4.15
CA LYS A 265 27.46 -1.04 5.59
C LYS A 265 26.22 -1.16 6.50
N GLU A 266 25.14 -0.52 6.11
CA GLU A 266 23.90 -0.48 6.91
C GLU A 266 22.83 -1.49 6.43
N TYR A 267 23.01 -2.08 5.24
CA TYR A 267 22.00 -2.96 4.65
C TYR A 267 21.73 -4.21 5.49
N GLY A 268 22.76 -4.84 6.06
CA GLY A 268 22.59 -5.98 6.96
C GLY A 268 21.81 -5.63 8.24
N ARG A 269 21.86 -4.38 8.71
CA ARG A 269 21.07 -3.87 9.83
C ARG A 269 19.63 -3.61 9.40
N LEU A 270 19.43 -3.06 8.20
CA LEU A 270 18.11 -2.87 7.61
C LEU A 270 17.36 -4.19 7.48
N LEU A 271 17.97 -5.26 6.97
CA LEU A 271 17.35 -6.58 6.83
C LEU A 271 16.90 -7.22 8.16
N ARG A 272 17.36 -6.72 9.30
CA ARG A 272 16.96 -7.17 10.64
C ARG A 272 15.90 -6.29 11.28
N ASP A 273 15.51 -5.21 10.61
CA ASP A 273 14.46 -4.31 11.09
C ASP A 273 13.08 -4.99 11.02
N SER A 274 12.19 -4.62 11.93
CA SER A 274 10.82 -5.14 11.90
C SER A 274 9.97 -4.54 10.77
N GLY A 275 10.36 -3.40 10.23
CA GLY A 275 9.57 -2.65 9.25
C GLY A 275 8.40 -1.87 9.86
N TYR A 276 8.20 -1.95 11.17
CA TYR A 276 7.10 -1.26 11.83
C TYR A 276 7.46 0.20 12.14
N ASN A 277 6.64 1.13 11.65
CA ASN A 277 6.77 2.56 11.91
C ASN A 277 8.17 3.13 11.60
N VAL A 278 8.74 2.79 10.46
CA VAL A 278 10.10 3.15 10.08
C VAL A 278 10.15 3.89 8.75
N ASP A 279 11.18 4.70 8.59
CA ASP A 279 11.66 5.25 7.32
C ASP A 279 13.13 4.87 7.16
N TYR A 280 13.42 3.99 6.20
CA TYR A 280 14.77 3.44 6.02
C TYR A 280 15.76 4.47 5.47
N GLY A 281 15.28 5.42 4.65
CA GLY A 281 16.11 6.52 4.17
C GLY A 281 16.64 7.40 5.30
N THR A 282 15.79 7.68 6.28
CA THR A 282 16.16 8.44 7.48
C THR A 282 16.98 7.61 8.46
N LYS A 283 16.63 6.34 8.68
CA LYS A 283 17.23 5.49 9.72
C LYS A 283 18.57 4.88 9.31
N TYR A 284 18.70 4.43 8.06
CA TYR A 284 19.86 3.70 7.55
C TYR A 284 20.60 4.44 6.43
N GLY A 285 20.08 5.62 6.04
CA GLY A 285 20.63 6.43 4.96
C GLY A 285 20.16 6.03 3.57
N SER A 286 20.27 6.99 2.63
CA SER A 286 19.79 6.83 1.25
C SER A 286 20.44 5.65 0.53
N GLY A 287 21.73 5.39 0.77
CA GLY A 287 22.45 4.29 0.12
C GLY A 287 21.85 2.92 0.46
N ALA A 288 21.57 2.65 1.73
CA ALA A 288 20.96 1.39 2.17
C ALA A 288 19.51 1.25 1.67
N ALA A 289 18.74 2.34 1.68
CA ALA A 289 17.37 2.32 1.21
C ALA A 289 17.28 2.11 -0.33
N ILE A 290 18.15 2.74 -1.12
CA ILE A 290 18.23 2.51 -2.58
C ILE A 290 18.74 1.08 -2.87
N LEU A 291 19.70 0.58 -2.10
CA LEU A 291 20.15 -0.80 -2.22
C LEU A 291 18.99 -1.78 -1.95
N ASN A 292 18.18 -1.49 -0.92
CA ASN A 292 16.98 -2.27 -0.63
C ASN A 292 15.97 -2.21 -1.77
N PHE A 293 15.75 -1.05 -2.40
CA PHE A 293 14.89 -0.95 -3.58
C PHE A 293 15.34 -1.92 -4.68
N GLY A 294 16.63 -1.98 -4.99
CA GLY A 294 17.16 -2.86 -6.01
C GLY A 294 17.08 -4.35 -5.63
N VAL A 295 17.58 -4.73 -4.44
CA VAL A 295 17.61 -6.13 -4.00
C VAL A 295 16.19 -6.67 -3.76
N TYR A 296 15.33 -5.89 -3.15
CA TYR A 296 13.94 -6.28 -2.93
C TYR A 296 13.16 -6.38 -4.25
N GLY A 297 13.42 -5.48 -5.19
CA GLY A 297 12.83 -5.57 -6.53
C GLY A 297 13.23 -6.85 -7.25
N LEU A 298 14.50 -7.24 -7.26
CA LEU A 298 14.94 -8.52 -7.83
C LEU A 298 14.33 -9.73 -7.10
N PHE A 299 14.15 -9.63 -5.79
CA PHE A 299 13.48 -10.68 -5.01
C PHE A 299 12.02 -10.86 -5.43
N ILE A 300 11.29 -9.78 -5.71
CA ILE A 300 9.92 -9.82 -6.22
C ILE A 300 9.90 -10.47 -7.62
N VAL A 301 10.80 -10.05 -8.52
CA VAL A 301 10.91 -10.64 -9.86
C VAL A 301 11.15 -12.15 -9.76
N LEU A 302 12.11 -12.57 -8.92
CA LEU A 302 12.39 -13.99 -8.69
C LEU A 302 11.14 -14.75 -8.21
N TYR A 303 10.39 -14.20 -7.28
CA TYR A 303 9.15 -14.83 -6.81
C TYR A 303 8.15 -15.03 -7.95
N TYR A 304 7.88 -13.99 -8.76
CA TYR A 304 6.94 -14.12 -9.89
C TYR A 304 7.41 -15.11 -10.94
N VAL A 305 8.72 -15.22 -11.17
CA VAL A 305 9.28 -16.26 -12.05
C VAL A 305 9.06 -17.66 -11.46
N LEU A 306 9.32 -17.84 -10.15
CA LEU A 306 9.20 -19.14 -9.48
C LEU A 306 7.75 -19.65 -9.41
N VAL A 307 6.78 -18.78 -9.23
CA VAL A 307 5.35 -19.19 -9.24
C VAL A 307 4.79 -19.34 -10.65
N GLY A 308 5.56 -19.01 -11.70
CA GLY A 308 5.10 -19.10 -13.08
C GLY A 308 4.08 -18.04 -13.48
N ALA A 309 4.17 -16.83 -12.89
CA ALA A 309 3.30 -15.72 -13.27
C ALA A 309 3.47 -15.30 -14.73
N LYS A 310 2.37 -14.94 -15.39
CA LYS A 310 2.42 -14.36 -16.73
C LYS A 310 2.96 -12.92 -16.67
N TRP A 311 3.94 -12.63 -17.52
CA TRP A 311 4.58 -11.33 -17.58
C TRP A 311 3.93 -10.44 -18.63
N ASN A 312 2.98 -9.66 -18.20
CA ASN A 312 2.29 -8.63 -18.98
C ASN A 312 2.49 -7.24 -18.33
N ALA A 313 1.89 -6.21 -18.89
CA ALA A 313 2.03 -4.86 -18.37
C ALA A 313 1.52 -4.76 -16.92
N ALA A 314 0.41 -5.41 -16.56
CA ALA A 314 -0.12 -5.39 -15.19
C ALA A 314 0.85 -6.07 -14.21
N THR A 315 1.44 -7.23 -14.56
CA THR A 315 2.43 -7.91 -13.71
C THR A 315 3.69 -7.05 -13.53
N LEU A 316 4.17 -6.41 -14.60
CA LEU A 316 5.26 -5.43 -14.50
C LEU A 316 4.91 -4.30 -13.53
N GLY A 317 3.71 -3.75 -13.65
CA GLY A 317 3.19 -2.74 -12.74
C GLY A 317 3.15 -3.21 -11.29
N CYS A 318 2.72 -4.47 -11.04
CA CYS A 318 2.69 -5.08 -9.71
C CYS A 318 4.07 -5.15 -9.06
N VAL A 319 5.15 -5.40 -9.82
CA VAL A 319 6.52 -5.37 -9.27
C VAL A 319 6.82 -4.00 -8.65
N PHE A 320 6.46 -2.91 -9.35
CA PHE A 320 6.69 -1.55 -8.82
C PHE A 320 5.73 -1.19 -7.69
N CYS A 321 4.49 -1.68 -7.74
CA CYS A 321 3.54 -1.54 -6.63
C CYS A 321 4.00 -2.28 -5.35
N MET A 322 4.74 -3.38 -5.47
CA MET A 322 5.31 -4.07 -4.30
C MET A 322 6.59 -3.39 -3.79
N VAL A 323 7.52 -3.08 -4.68
CA VAL A 323 8.81 -2.52 -4.28
C VAL A 323 8.69 -1.12 -3.68
N CYS A 324 7.59 -0.41 -3.93
CA CYS A 324 7.33 0.94 -3.39
C CYS A 324 7.44 1.01 -1.85
N CYS A 325 7.17 -0.09 -1.14
CA CYS A 325 7.28 -0.17 0.33
C CYS A 325 8.72 -0.30 0.85
N CYS A 326 9.73 -0.37 -0.04
CA CYS A 326 11.14 -0.60 0.31
C CYS A 326 11.76 0.44 1.25
N TYR A 327 11.22 1.65 1.29
CA TYR A 327 11.64 2.70 2.22
C TYR A 327 10.84 2.70 3.52
N LYS A 328 9.61 2.12 3.51
CA LYS A 328 8.66 2.22 4.62
C LYS A 328 8.59 0.98 5.50
N GLY A 329 9.32 -0.08 5.17
CA GLY A 329 9.36 -1.23 6.05
C GLY A 329 9.54 -2.59 5.38
N SER A 330 9.29 -2.71 4.07
CA SER A 330 9.43 -3.97 3.36
C SER A 330 10.87 -4.23 2.92
N HIS A 331 11.32 -5.45 3.10
CA HIS A 331 12.57 -6.00 2.58
C HIS A 331 12.45 -7.54 2.43
N PRO A 332 13.34 -8.22 1.71
CA PRO A 332 13.20 -9.66 1.47
C PRO A 332 12.99 -10.49 2.73
N ALA A 333 13.68 -10.17 3.82
CA ALA A 333 13.66 -10.98 5.05
C ALA A 333 12.33 -10.89 5.84
N ASN A 334 11.47 -9.89 5.61
CA ASN A 334 10.17 -9.79 6.29
C ASN A 334 8.96 -9.98 5.35
N VAL A 335 9.16 -10.00 4.03
CA VAL A 335 8.07 -10.20 3.05
C VAL A 335 7.92 -11.67 2.64
N TRP A 336 9.01 -12.46 2.58
CA TRP A 336 8.95 -13.85 2.11
C TRP A 336 7.88 -14.72 2.83
N PRO A 337 7.60 -14.55 4.15
CA PRO A 337 6.59 -15.39 4.79
C PRO A 337 5.18 -15.13 4.26
N ILE A 338 4.88 -13.86 3.93
CA ILE A 338 3.59 -13.48 3.34
C ILE A 338 3.42 -14.12 1.95
N MET A 339 4.49 -14.10 1.14
CA MET A 339 4.50 -14.75 -0.17
C MET A 339 4.29 -16.27 -0.05
N VAL A 340 4.95 -16.91 0.92
CA VAL A 340 4.73 -18.34 1.24
C VAL A 340 3.28 -18.58 1.67
N GLY A 341 2.68 -17.67 2.44
CA GLY A 341 1.27 -17.73 2.82
C GLY A 341 0.34 -17.77 1.61
N TYR A 342 0.61 -16.98 0.58
CA TYR A 342 -0.15 -16.99 -0.68
C TYR A 342 -0.04 -18.32 -1.41
N VAL A 343 1.17 -18.85 -1.55
CA VAL A 343 1.41 -20.18 -2.16
C VAL A 343 0.69 -21.27 -1.36
N ALA A 344 0.86 -21.26 -0.04
CA ALA A 344 0.21 -22.25 0.83
C ALA A 344 -1.32 -22.19 0.72
N ALA A 345 -1.91 -20.98 0.73
CA ALA A 345 -3.35 -20.81 0.60
C ALA A 345 -3.88 -21.36 -0.74
N SER A 346 -3.17 -21.08 -1.85
CA SER A 346 -3.58 -21.56 -3.18
C SER A 346 -3.58 -23.08 -3.28
N TYR A 347 -2.55 -23.76 -2.76
CA TYR A 347 -2.49 -25.24 -2.76
C TYR A 347 -3.47 -25.88 -1.77
N ILE A 348 -3.70 -25.26 -0.61
CA ILE A 348 -4.74 -25.73 0.32
C ILE A 348 -6.12 -25.62 -0.33
N ALA A 349 -6.40 -24.50 -1.01
CA ALA A 349 -7.66 -24.32 -1.71
C ALA A 349 -7.83 -25.33 -2.85
N GLU A 350 -6.78 -25.56 -3.65
CA GLU A 350 -6.78 -26.59 -4.70
C GLU A 350 -7.08 -27.98 -4.14
N PHE A 351 -6.40 -28.38 -3.05
CA PHE A 351 -6.63 -29.65 -2.37
C PHE A 351 -8.09 -29.79 -1.89
N VAL A 352 -8.63 -28.76 -1.23
CA VAL A 352 -10.02 -28.77 -0.73
C VAL A 352 -11.03 -28.82 -1.88
N CYS A 353 -10.81 -28.05 -2.95
CA CYS A 353 -11.66 -28.09 -4.15
C CYS A 353 -11.61 -29.48 -4.81
N GLY A 354 -10.44 -30.11 -4.89
CA GLY A 354 -10.30 -31.50 -5.38
C GLY A 354 -11.11 -32.52 -4.58
N LEU A 355 -11.22 -32.35 -3.25
CA LEU A 355 -12.05 -33.22 -2.40
C LEU A 355 -13.55 -33.04 -2.64
N THR A 356 -13.97 -31.84 -3.03
CA THR A 356 -15.39 -31.51 -3.27
C THR A 356 -15.82 -31.63 -4.72
N GLY A 357 -14.87 -31.88 -5.64
CA GLY A 357 -15.12 -31.87 -7.08
C GLY A 357 -15.31 -30.47 -7.68
N ALA A 358 -15.00 -29.42 -6.93
CA ALA A 358 -15.06 -28.05 -7.40
C ALA A 358 -13.79 -27.68 -8.20
N GLU A 359 -13.91 -26.82 -9.21
CA GLU A 359 -12.78 -26.29 -9.95
C GLU A 359 -12.10 -25.17 -9.13
N HIS A 360 -10.77 -25.21 -9.03
CA HIS A 360 -9.97 -24.16 -8.42
C HIS A 360 -9.22 -23.35 -9.48
N THR A 361 -9.56 -22.06 -9.61
CA THR A 361 -9.00 -21.14 -10.61
C THR A 361 -8.04 -20.09 -10.04
N LEU A 362 -7.85 -20.06 -8.72
CA LEU A 362 -7.12 -19.02 -8.00
C LEU A 362 -5.73 -19.48 -7.53
N MET A 363 -5.00 -20.19 -8.41
CA MET A 363 -3.62 -20.59 -8.13
C MET A 363 -2.70 -19.38 -7.95
N ALA A 364 -1.55 -19.57 -7.31
CA ALA A 364 -0.58 -18.50 -7.02
C ALA A 364 -0.10 -17.73 -8.26
N ASN A 365 -0.15 -18.34 -9.44
CA ASN A 365 0.18 -17.75 -10.74
C ASN A 365 -1.02 -17.15 -11.48
N ALA A 366 -2.25 -17.34 -10.98
CA ALA A 366 -3.43 -16.70 -11.58
C ALA A 366 -3.29 -15.17 -11.51
N GLN A 367 -3.66 -14.47 -12.59
CA GLN A 367 -3.45 -13.02 -12.70
C GLN A 367 -4.09 -12.24 -11.56
N ALA A 368 -5.29 -12.61 -11.12
CA ALA A 368 -5.96 -11.99 -9.99
C ALA A 368 -5.18 -12.15 -8.67
N ILE A 369 -4.51 -13.29 -8.47
CA ILE A 369 -3.70 -13.56 -7.28
C ILE A 369 -2.34 -12.85 -7.36
N VAL A 370 -1.73 -12.78 -8.54
CA VAL A 370 -0.51 -11.97 -8.79
C VAL A 370 -0.78 -10.50 -8.46
N ILE A 371 -1.90 -9.95 -8.93
CA ILE A 371 -2.33 -8.58 -8.61
C ILE A 371 -2.66 -8.44 -7.12
N GLY A 372 -3.36 -9.40 -6.53
CA GLY A 372 -3.72 -9.39 -5.11
C GLY A 372 -2.49 -9.35 -4.20
N LEU A 373 -1.47 -10.15 -4.52
CA LEU A 373 -0.22 -10.21 -3.75
C LEU A 373 0.54 -8.87 -3.73
N CYS A 374 0.42 -8.04 -4.77
CA CYS A 374 1.25 -6.83 -4.88
C CYS A 374 1.05 -5.84 -3.72
N PHE A 375 -0.01 -5.98 -2.94
CA PHE A 375 -0.26 -5.19 -1.74
C PHE A 375 -0.11 -5.98 -0.43
N ALA A 376 -0.11 -7.30 -0.48
CA ALA A 376 0.03 -8.11 0.74
C ALA A 376 1.37 -7.87 1.45
N ASN A 377 2.41 -7.46 0.71
CA ASN A 377 3.70 -7.08 1.29
C ASN A 377 3.61 -5.89 2.25
N GLY A 378 2.54 -5.09 2.19
CA GLY A 378 2.23 -4.06 3.20
C GLY A 378 2.11 -4.62 4.60
N LEU A 379 1.78 -5.91 4.75
CA LEU A 379 1.72 -6.63 6.03
C LEU A 379 3.10 -7.07 6.57
N SER A 380 4.21 -6.71 5.90
CA SER A 380 5.57 -7.06 6.34
C SER A 380 5.90 -6.67 7.79
N PRO A 381 5.35 -5.59 8.39
CA PRO A 381 5.54 -5.30 9.80
C PRO A 381 4.99 -6.38 10.74
N VAL A 382 3.94 -7.11 10.34
CA VAL A 382 3.40 -8.25 11.12
C VAL A 382 4.47 -9.34 11.26
N THR A 383 5.10 -9.72 10.13
CA THR A 383 6.24 -10.64 10.13
C THR A 383 7.39 -10.14 10.99
N GLY A 384 7.70 -8.85 10.85
CA GLY A 384 8.81 -8.22 11.58
C GLY A 384 8.62 -8.22 13.10
N VAL A 385 7.40 -7.96 13.56
CA VAL A 385 7.05 -7.84 14.99
C VAL A 385 6.75 -9.21 15.62
N TYR A 386 5.89 -10.03 14.98
CA TYR A 386 5.38 -11.28 15.56
C TYR A 386 6.11 -12.53 15.06
N GLY A 387 6.79 -12.48 13.95
CA GLY A 387 7.58 -13.60 13.42
C GLY A 387 7.04 -14.12 12.08
N TRP A 388 7.81 -15.08 11.51
CA TRP A 388 7.53 -15.61 10.17
C TRP A 388 6.18 -16.35 10.09
N LEU A 389 5.81 -17.09 11.13
CA LEU A 389 4.54 -17.83 11.16
C LEU A 389 3.33 -16.88 11.09
N ALA A 390 3.37 -15.76 11.85
CA ALA A 390 2.34 -14.73 11.75
C ALA A 390 2.27 -14.14 10.32
N GLY A 391 3.42 -13.95 9.66
CA GLY A 391 3.46 -13.50 8.27
C GLY A 391 2.81 -14.49 7.32
N VAL A 392 3.08 -15.80 7.45
CA VAL A 392 2.44 -16.85 6.64
C VAL A 392 0.92 -16.83 6.83
N VAL A 393 0.45 -16.82 8.07
CA VAL A 393 -0.99 -16.79 8.39
C VAL A 393 -1.66 -15.53 7.82
N PHE A 394 -1.04 -14.35 7.97
CA PHE A 394 -1.58 -13.11 7.42
C PHE A 394 -1.57 -13.09 5.89
N GLY A 395 -0.57 -13.72 5.24
CA GLY A 395 -0.57 -13.94 3.80
C GLY A 395 -1.76 -14.80 3.34
N MET A 396 -2.05 -15.89 4.05
CA MET A 396 -3.21 -16.76 3.77
C MET A 396 -4.54 -16.02 3.96
N ILE A 397 -4.69 -15.25 5.03
CA ILE A 397 -5.90 -14.46 5.30
C ILE A 397 -6.10 -13.38 4.23
N HIS A 398 -5.04 -12.67 3.87
CA HIS A 398 -5.10 -11.66 2.82
C HIS A 398 -5.49 -12.27 1.47
N TYR A 399 -4.94 -13.43 1.12
CA TYR A 399 -5.31 -14.18 -0.08
C TYR A 399 -6.83 -14.44 -0.14
N THR A 400 -7.46 -14.83 0.97
CA THR A 400 -8.91 -15.10 0.96
C THR A 400 -9.73 -13.82 0.77
N PHE A 401 -9.38 -12.72 1.43
CA PHE A 401 -10.12 -11.47 1.31
C PHE A 401 -9.94 -10.76 -0.02
N VAL A 402 -8.73 -10.79 -0.58
CA VAL A 402 -8.42 -10.04 -1.81
C VAL A 402 -9.22 -10.50 -3.03
N THR A 403 -9.73 -11.72 -3.01
CA THR A 403 -10.58 -12.26 -4.08
C THR A 403 -12.00 -11.67 -4.07
N CYS A 404 -12.48 -11.20 -2.91
CA CYS A 404 -13.85 -10.69 -2.73
C CYS A 404 -13.93 -9.15 -2.69
N VAL A 405 -12.89 -8.48 -2.19
CA VAL A 405 -12.90 -7.03 -1.99
C VAL A 405 -13.12 -6.23 -3.29
N PRO A 406 -12.66 -6.66 -4.50
CA PRO A 406 -12.96 -5.98 -5.75
C PRO A 406 -14.45 -5.76 -6.00
N LEU A 407 -15.30 -6.68 -5.56
CA LEU A 407 -16.75 -6.57 -5.69
C LEU A 407 -17.34 -5.37 -4.95
N LEU A 408 -16.73 -4.97 -3.82
CA LEU A 408 -17.14 -3.79 -3.06
C LEU A 408 -16.90 -2.49 -3.81
N HIS A 409 -15.89 -2.46 -4.67
CA HIS A 409 -15.39 -1.27 -5.35
C HIS A 409 -15.77 -1.22 -6.83
N GLY A 410 -16.51 -2.22 -7.35
CA GLY A 410 -16.83 -2.34 -8.78
C GLY A 410 -15.60 -2.48 -9.67
N ALA A 411 -14.51 -3.05 -9.16
CA ALA A 411 -13.20 -3.19 -9.80
C ALA A 411 -12.47 -1.88 -10.16
N PHE A 412 -12.96 -0.72 -9.71
CA PHE A 412 -12.33 0.59 -10.02
C PHE A 412 -11.18 0.97 -9.08
N CYS A 413 -11.07 0.35 -7.91
CA CYS A 413 -10.07 0.70 -6.93
C CYS A 413 -8.73 0.01 -7.23
N LEU A 414 -7.75 0.77 -7.70
CA LEU A 414 -6.39 0.26 -7.93
C LEU A 414 -5.69 -0.17 -6.61
N TYR A 415 -6.10 0.41 -5.48
CA TYR A 415 -5.54 0.10 -4.15
C TYR A 415 -6.32 -0.98 -3.39
N ASN A 416 -7.06 -1.80 -4.11
CA ASN A 416 -7.91 -2.84 -3.60
C ASN A 416 -7.20 -3.81 -2.62
N GLY A 417 -6.03 -4.32 -2.99
CA GLY A 417 -5.25 -5.19 -2.11
C GLY A 417 -4.74 -4.49 -0.85
N GLY A 418 -4.39 -3.19 -0.92
CA GLY A 418 -4.00 -2.40 0.26
C GLY A 418 -5.19 -2.17 1.21
N PHE A 419 -6.39 -1.94 0.68
CA PHE A 419 -7.61 -1.91 1.50
C PHE A 419 -7.85 -3.27 2.16
N THR A 420 -7.61 -4.38 1.44
CA THR A 420 -7.67 -5.74 1.98
C THR A 420 -6.66 -5.94 3.12
N ALA A 421 -5.43 -5.42 2.97
CA ALA A 421 -4.39 -5.51 4.01
C ALA A 421 -4.82 -4.76 5.29
N ALA A 422 -5.36 -3.56 5.15
CA ALA A 422 -5.88 -2.79 6.28
C ALA A 422 -7.05 -3.51 6.97
N PHE A 423 -7.95 -4.11 6.20
CA PHE A 423 -9.07 -4.89 6.71
C PHE A 423 -8.60 -6.16 7.45
N THR A 424 -7.60 -6.85 6.89
CA THR A 424 -6.91 -7.97 7.56
C THR A 424 -6.32 -7.54 8.90
N CYS A 425 -5.65 -6.40 8.95
CA CYS A 425 -5.12 -5.85 10.21
C CYS A 425 -6.21 -5.51 11.20
N PHE A 426 -7.29 -4.85 10.75
CA PHE A 426 -8.39 -4.46 11.61
C PHE A 426 -8.99 -5.64 12.38
N LEU A 427 -9.17 -6.78 11.69
CA LEU A 427 -9.76 -7.98 12.29
C LEU A 427 -8.76 -8.80 13.12
N PHE A 428 -7.53 -8.96 12.66
CA PHE A 428 -6.63 -9.98 13.22
C PHE A 428 -5.45 -9.43 14.04
N ILE A 429 -5.10 -8.14 13.96
CA ILE A 429 -4.10 -7.56 14.87
C ILE A 429 -4.55 -7.63 16.33
N PRO A 430 -5.81 -7.33 16.70
CA PRO A 430 -6.28 -7.50 18.09
C PRO A 430 -6.11 -8.93 18.61
N VAL A 431 -6.26 -9.94 17.75
CA VAL A 431 -6.04 -11.34 18.11
C VAL A 431 -4.56 -11.59 18.40
N LEU A 432 -3.65 -11.10 17.54
CA LEU A 432 -2.21 -11.22 17.80
C LEU A 432 -1.79 -10.48 19.08
N GLU A 433 -2.30 -9.28 19.32
CA GLU A 433 -2.00 -8.50 20.52
C GLU A 433 -2.44 -9.22 21.81
N HIS A 434 -3.55 -9.96 21.74
CA HIS A 434 -4.09 -10.68 22.91
C HIS A 434 -3.36 -12.01 23.18
N PHE A 435 -3.06 -12.78 22.14
CA PHE A 435 -2.57 -14.16 22.28
C PHE A 435 -1.08 -14.33 22.01
N CYS A 436 -0.41 -13.40 21.31
CA CYS A 436 0.95 -13.56 20.86
C CYS A 436 1.92 -12.57 21.51
N LYS A 437 3.10 -13.07 21.92
CA LYS A 437 4.21 -12.21 22.36
C LYS A 437 4.96 -11.66 21.14
N THR A 438 5.36 -10.39 21.22
CA THR A 438 6.24 -9.81 20.20
C THR A 438 7.65 -10.42 20.28
N LYS A 439 8.42 -10.31 19.20
CA LYS A 439 9.84 -10.73 19.19
C LYS A 439 10.67 -9.99 20.25
N LYS A 440 10.34 -8.74 20.59
CA LYS A 440 11.01 -7.98 21.65
C LYS A 440 10.73 -8.59 23.01
N ASP A 441 9.47 -8.92 23.31
CA ASP A 441 9.08 -9.53 24.57
C ASP A 441 9.70 -10.92 24.73
N SER A 442 9.72 -11.71 23.65
CA SER A 442 10.35 -13.03 23.64
C SER A 442 11.86 -12.96 23.88
N ARG A 443 12.56 -11.96 23.29
CA ARG A 443 14.00 -11.73 23.54
C ARG A 443 14.26 -11.24 24.96
N ALA A 444 13.45 -10.31 25.47
CA ALA A 444 13.57 -9.82 26.85
C ALA A 444 13.32 -10.93 27.88
N GLY A 445 12.33 -11.80 27.66
CA GLY A 445 12.07 -12.96 28.47
C GLY A 445 13.24 -13.97 28.48
N ARG A 446 13.80 -14.26 27.28
CA ARG A 446 14.97 -15.15 27.15
C ARG A 446 16.22 -14.57 27.80
N SER A 447 16.47 -13.27 27.68
CA SER A 447 17.59 -12.60 28.37
C SER A 447 17.45 -12.68 29.90
N ARG A 448 16.24 -12.45 30.43
CA ARG A 448 15.97 -12.61 31.88
C ARG A 448 16.17 -14.05 32.37
N MET A 449 15.76 -15.05 31.58
CA MET A 449 16.01 -16.46 31.94
C MET A 449 17.51 -16.79 31.94
N ILE A 450 18.27 -16.32 30.95
CA ILE A 450 19.73 -16.55 30.90
C ILE A 450 20.42 -15.89 32.08
N THR A 451 20.03 -14.66 32.43
CA THR A 451 20.59 -13.94 33.59
C THR A 451 20.22 -14.64 34.91
N ALA A 452 18.99 -15.12 35.02
CA ALA A 452 18.55 -15.89 36.21
C ALA A 452 19.27 -17.26 36.31
N SER A 453 19.48 -17.95 35.20
CA SER A 453 20.22 -19.22 35.15
C SER A 453 21.70 -19.02 35.44
N SER A 454 22.34 -17.96 34.93
CA SER A 454 23.74 -17.66 35.26
C SER A 454 23.91 -17.25 36.75
N ALA A 455 22.93 -16.53 37.32
CA ALA A 455 22.93 -16.20 38.74
C ALA A 455 22.70 -17.43 39.65
N ALA A 456 21.91 -18.40 39.20
CA ALA A 456 21.67 -19.66 39.90
C ALA A 456 22.88 -20.61 39.88
N ASN A 457 23.70 -20.55 38.82
CA ASN A 457 24.91 -21.36 38.59
C ASN A 457 26.21 -20.67 39.06
N ALA A 458 26.14 -19.47 39.61
CA ALA A 458 27.32 -18.83 40.20
C ALA A 458 27.79 -19.65 41.40
N PRO A 459 29.10 -20.03 41.53
CA PRO A 459 29.60 -20.77 42.64
C PRO A 459 29.36 -19.98 43.94
N ARG A 460 28.63 -20.58 44.88
CA ARG A 460 28.42 -19.98 46.20
C ARG A 460 29.79 -19.87 46.85
N GLY A 461 30.37 -18.68 46.86
CA GLY A 461 31.56 -18.38 47.65
C GLY A 461 31.35 -18.69 49.12
N PRO A 462 32.43 -19.01 49.89
CA PRO A 462 32.32 -19.43 51.29
C PRO A 462 31.60 -18.36 52.12
N ARG A 463 30.56 -18.80 52.84
CA ARG A 463 29.82 -17.94 53.77
C ARG A 463 30.80 -17.53 54.90
N CYS A 464 31.22 -16.27 54.88
CA CYS A 464 31.90 -15.67 56.01
C CYS A 464 30.86 -15.45 57.12
N ILE A 465 30.93 -16.27 58.15
CA ILE A 465 30.18 -16.11 59.43
C ILE A 465 30.90 -15.00 60.16
N THR A 466 30.37 -13.78 60.19
CA THR A 466 30.81 -12.77 61.18
C THR A 466 29.64 -12.45 62.09
N ALA A 467 29.97 -12.62 63.37
CA ALA A 467 29.10 -12.54 64.53
C ALA A 467 28.59 -11.12 64.82
N PHE A 468 27.45 -11.11 65.43
CA PHE A 468 26.78 -10.03 66.14
C PHE A 468 27.71 -9.00 66.86
N SER A 469 27.38 -7.70 66.66
CA SER A 469 27.37 -6.75 67.76
C SER A 469 26.28 -5.68 67.51
N ARG A 470 25.38 -5.59 68.47
CA ARG A 470 24.43 -4.49 68.67
C ARG A 470 25.21 -3.24 69.09
N THR A 471 24.87 -2.12 68.50
CA THR A 471 24.93 -0.83 69.22
C THR A 471 23.84 0.10 68.65
N THR A 472 22.94 0.45 69.56
CA THR A 472 21.95 1.52 69.49
C THR A 472 22.63 2.87 69.49
N ILE A 473 22.21 3.83 68.68
CA ILE A 473 22.13 5.26 68.99
C ILE A 473 21.16 5.94 68.05
N SER A 474 20.28 6.76 68.62
CA SER A 474 19.18 7.53 68.02
C SER A 474 19.64 8.89 67.48
N PRO A 475 18.70 9.76 66.99
CA PRO A 475 18.85 10.53 65.79
C PRO A 475 19.21 12.00 66.02
N SER A 476 19.73 12.67 65.02
CA SER A 476 19.73 14.13 64.98
C SER A 476 19.40 14.65 63.57
N SER A 477 18.44 15.52 63.60
CA SER A 477 17.88 16.42 62.61
C SER A 477 18.87 17.22 61.75
N SER A 478 18.56 17.39 60.46
CA SER A 478 18.59 18.71 59.87
C SER A 478 17.82 18.73 58.50
N ALA A 479 17.01 19.76 58.36
CA ALA A 479 16.12 20.01 57.28
C ALA A 479 16.79 20.65 56.06
N SER A 480 16.22 20.40 54.86
CA SER A 480 16.02 21.37 53.79
C SER A 480 15.16 20.70 52.68
N GLY A 481 13.97 20.99 52.48
CA GLY A 481 13.34 21.94 51.65
C GLY A 481 13.26 21.50 50.19
N ALA A 482 12.21 20.71 49.79
CA ALA A 482 11.73 20.71 48.41
C ALA A 482 10.19 20.59 48.41
N ARG A 483 9.53 21.59 47.89
CA ARG A 483 8.07 21.74 47.75
C ARG A 483 7.47 20.70 46.83
N ALA A 484 6.40 20.07 47.30
CA ALA A 484 5.46 19.32 46.47
C ALA A 484 4.55 20.27 45.67
N PRO A 485 4.11 19.88 44.46
CA PRO A 485 3.12 20.67 43.69
C PRO A 485 1.70 20.44 44.24
N GLN A 486 0.95 21.52 44.34
CA GLN A 486 -0.46 21.55 44.75
C GLN A 486 -1.41 21.06 43.67
N PRO A 487 -2.56 20.46 44.00
CA PRO A 487 -3.57 20.02 43.04
C PRO A 487 -4.43 21.18 42.51
N ILE A 488 -4.77 21.10 41.21
CA ILE A 488 -5.64 22.04 40.47
C ILE A 488 -7.10 21.83 40.90
N PRO A 489 -7.91 22.88 41.13
CA PRO A 489 -9.31 22.74 41.56
C PRO A 489 -10.23 22.31 40.40
N ALA A 490 -11.17 21.43 40.72
CA ALA A 490 -12.24 20.97 39.85
C ALA A 490 -13.20 22.12 39.50
N ARG A 491 -13.50 22.31 38.21
CA ARG A 491 -14.57 23.17 37.72
C ARG A 491 -15.91 22.43 37.80
N SER A 492 -16.86 23.11 38.43
CA SER A 492 -18.26 22.76 38.62
C SER A 492 -19.02 22.55 37.29
N ALA A 493 -19.85 21.50 37.24
CA ALA A 493 -20.80 21.24 36.19
C ALA A 493 -22.05 22.17 36.30
N PRO A 494 -22.66 22.59 35.18
CA PRO A 494 -23.97 23.22 35.21
C PRO A 494 -25.11 22.17 35.01
N GLY A 495 -26.12 22.44 35.74
CA GLY A 495 -27.51 22.09 35.84
C GLY A 495 -28.17 21.05 34.89
N ARG A 496 -28.82 20.11 35.52
CA ARG A 496 -29.88 19.28 34.95
C ARG A 496 -31.09 20.13 34.57
N THR A 497 -31.53 20.06 33.32
CA THR A 497 -32.88 20.42 32.90
C THR A 497 -33.71 19.17 32.61
N SER A 498 -34.94 19.22 33.09
CA SER A 498 -35.95 18.21 33.15
C SER A 498 -36.39 17.63 31.79
N LEU A 499 -36.46 16.30 31.71
CA LEU A 499 -37.12 15.57 30.64
C LEU A 499 -38.64 15.61 30.83
N SER A 500 -39.37 16.20 29.88
CA SER A 500 -40.79 16.07 29.69
C SER A 500 -41.12 14.79 28.92
N ARG A 501 -42.17 14.14 29.39
CA ARG A 501 -42.79 12.87 28.95
C ARG A 501 -43.15 12.88 27.46
N ILE A 502 -42.91 11.75 26.79
CA ILE A 502 -43.52 11.37 25.51
C ILE A 502 -44.45 10.20 25.76
N PRO A 503 -45.69 10.20 25.22
CA PRO A 503 -46.71 9.20 25.54
C PRO A 503 -46.58 7.89 24.75
N ASN A 504 -47.02 6.81 25.35
CA ASN A 504 -47.20 5.47 24.79
C ASN A 504 -48.04 5.47 23.50
N LEU A 505 -47.57 4.73 22.50
CA LEU A 505 -48.41 4.26 21.39
C LEU A 505 -48.36 2.75 21.34
N THR A 506 -49.51 2.19 21.48
CA THR A 506 -49.98 0.82 21.49
C THR A 506 -49.62 0.05 20.22
N THR A 507 -49.21 -1.20 20.36
CA THR A 507 -49.32 -2.26 19.34
C THR A 507 -50.81 -2.61 19.09
N PRO A 508 -51.17 -2.99 17.84
CA PRO A 508 -51.30 -4.40 17.54
C PRO A 508 -51.08 -4.81 16.07
N GLY A 509 -50.91 -6.11 15.82
CA GLY A 509 -51.29 -6.71 14.55
C GLY A 509 -50.30 -7.64 13.90
N SER A 510 -50.44 -8.92 14.15
CA SER A 510 -49.99 -10.07 13.39
C SER A 510 -50.25 -9.95 11.88
N LEU A 511 -49.22 -10.18 11.01
CA LEU A 511 -49.48 -10.61 9.62
C LEU A 511 -48.31 -11.41 9.05
N ASN A 512 -48.59 -12.67 8.83
CA ASN A 512 -48.22 -13.59 7.75
C ASN A 512 -46.76 -13.67 7.24
N ARG A 513 -46.20 -14.85 7.54
CA ARG A 513 -45.15 -15.50 6.75
C ARG A 513 -45.61 -15.69 5.29
N ARG A 514 -44.85 -15.20 4.34
CA ARG A 514 -44.75 -15.80 3.00
C ARG A 514 -43.32 -15.87 2.55
N SER A 515 -42.96 -17.07 2.20
CA SER A 515 -41.83 -17.60 1.45
C SER A 515 -41.16 -16.66 0.44
N TRP A 516 -39.82 -16.57 0.50
CA TRP A 516 -38.98 -16.20 -0.64
C TRP A 516 -38.16 -17.44 -1.04
N THR A 517 -38.57 -18.05 -2.15
CA THR A 517 -37.78 -18.97 -2.94
C THR A 517 -37.24 -18.18 -4.14
N ALA A 518 -35.95 -18.29 -4.38
CA ALA A 518 -35.16 -18.26 -5.59
C ALA A 518 -35.56 -17.33 -6.77
N ALA A 519 -34.73 -16.41 -7.14
CA ALA A 519 -34.17 -16.20 -8.49
C ALA A 519 -32.81 -15.47 -8.35
#